data_95676f68e6845382585ebec69617a954
#
_entry.id   95676f68e6845382585ebec69617a954
#
_cell.length_a   1.000
_cell.length_b   1.000
_cell.length_c   1.000
_cell.angle_alpha   90.00
_cell.angle_beta   90.00
_cell.angle_gamma   90.00
#
_symmetry.space_group_name_H-M   'P 1'
#
loop_
_entity.id
_entity.type
_entity.pdbx_description
1 polymer ?
#
loop_
_entity_poly.entity_id
_entity_poly.type
_entity_poly.pdbx_seq_one_letter_code
_entity_poly.pdbx_strand_id
1 'polypeptide(L)'
;MTRKNSGTDVTLYPAVSADLPELVRFARRVFDETFSPDNPPEVMIPYMDEAFTMERITAEWQEPLSIFWLARIDGQLAGYARIRRNPEMDHQLGPYHLELQRLYVDSRWHGHGVSNQLMEAAIAHAAGQDWLWLGVWEKNPRAIRFYEKWGFETFGTHEFLMGEDRQTDLVMRLRLQQ
;
A
#
# COMPACT_ATOMS: atom_id res chain seq x y z
N MET A 1 31.52 -23.93 8.70
CA MET A 1 30.65 -23.82 7.52
C MET A 1 29.66 -22.71 7.74
N THR A 2 29.98 -21.51 7.27
CA THR A 2 29.13 -20.31 7.42
C THR A 2 28.09 -20.36 6.29
N ARG A 3 26.82 -20.56 6.64
CA ARG A 3 25.72 -20.40 5.68
C ARG A 3 25.67 -18.93 5.26
N LYS A 4 26.10 -18.62 4.04
CA LYS A 4 25.76 -17.38 3.37
C LYS A 4 24.24 -17.37 3.21
N ASN A 5 23.59 -16.52 4.00
CA ASN A 5 22.20 -16.15 3.77
C ASN A 5 22.23 -15.24 2.52
N SER A 6 21.91 -15.80 1.36
CA SER A 6 21.70 -15.02 0.13
C SER A 6 20.35 -14.30 0.23
N GLY A 7 20.20 -13.46 1.22
CA GLY A 7 19.10 -12.54 1.31
C GLY A 7 19.27 -11.51 0.20
N THR A 8 18.30 -11.43 -0.69
CA THR A 8 18.19 -10.37 -1.67
C THR A 8 18.21 -9.04 -0.92
N ASP A 9 19.20 -8.18 -1.19
CA ASP A 9 19.36 -6.91 -0.46
C ASP A 9 18.29 -5.93 -0.95
N VAL A 10 17.36 -5.59 -0.05
CA VAL A 10 16.27 -4.64 -0.33
C VAL A 10 16.69 -3.26 0.18
N THR A 11 16.82 -2.31 -0.72
CA THR A 11 17.01 -0.90 -0.36
C THR A 11 15.65 -0.22 -0.21
N LEU A 12 15.40 0.35 0.98
CA LEU A 12 14.16 1.05 1.29
C LEU A 12 14.40 2.53 1.56
N TYR A 13 13.62 3.42 0.92
CA TYR A 13 13.77 4.86 1.08
C TYR A 13 12.47 5.61 0.76
N PRO A 14 12.29 6.85 1.30
CA PRO A 14 11.16 7.70 0.93
C PRO A 14 11.33 8.26 -0.48
N ALA A 15 10.27 8.24 -1.28
CA ALA A 15 10.28 8.73 -2.65
C ALA A 15 10.61 10.22 -2.72
N VAL A 16 11.44 10.59 -3.67
CA VAL A 16 11.69 11.96 -4.06
C VAL A 16 11.04 12.28 -5.42
N SER A 17 10.94 13.55 -5.80
CA SER A 17 10.28 13.98 -7.04
C SER A 17 10.80 13.27 -8.29
N ALA A 18 12.08 12.93 -8.32
CA ALA A 18 12.70 12.22 -9.45
C ALA A 18 12.20 10.77 -9.61
N ASP A 19 11.66 10.16 -8.56
CA ASP A 19 11.13 8.80 -8.61
C ASP A 19 9.70 8.73 -9.19
N LEU A 20 8.95 9.84 -9.18
CA LEU A 20 7.53 9.84 -9.52
C LEU A 20 7.21 9.29 -10.90
N PRO A 21 7.98 9.58 -11.99
CA PRO A 21 7.69 9.01 -13.31
C PRO A 21 7.80 7.48 -13.34
N GLU A 22 8.75 6.90 -12.60
CA GLU A 22 8.87 5.45 -12.49
C GLU A 22 7.77 4.87 -11.60
N LEU A 23 7.48 5.53 -10.47
CA LEU A 23 6.43 5.13 -9.54
C LEU A 23 5.05 5.05 -10.20
N VAL A 24 4.69 6.04 -11.03
CA VAL A 24 3.41 6.06 -11.76
C VAL A 24 3.27 4.81 -12.63
N ARG A 25 4.30 4.51 -13.45
CA ARG A 25 4.28 3.32 -14.32
C ARG A 25 4.24 2.02 -13.53
N PHE A 26 5.03 1.96 -12.45
CA PHE A 26 5.08 0.80 -11.57
C PHE A 26 3.74 0.57 -10.86
N ALA A 27 3.19 1.61 -10.24
CA ALA A 27 1.93 1.53 -9.50
C ALA A 27 0.77 1.07 -10.38
N ARG A 28 0.65 1.66 -11.59
CA ARG A 28 -0.36 1.25 -12.58
C ARG A 28 -0.21 -0.24 -12.95
N ARG A 29 1.00 -0.68 -13.26
CA ARG A 29 1.27 -2.07 -13.65
C ARG A 29 0.96 -3.07 -12.54
N VAL A 30 1.45 -2.85 -11.31
CA VAL A 30 1.21 -3.78 -10.21
C VAL A 30 -0.25 -3.80 -9.75
N PHE A 31 -0.97 -2.69 -9.91
CA PHE A 31 -2.41 -2.63 -9.67
C PHE A 31 -3.15 -3.48 -10.73
N ASP A 32 -2.84 -3.31 -12.00
CA ASP A 32 -3.40 -4.08 -13.10
C ASP A 32 -3.16 -5.59 -12.90
N GLU A 33 -1.91 -5.99 -12.66
CA GLU A 33 -1.53 -7.39 -12.38
C GLU A 33 -2.30 -7.99 -11.19
N THR A 34 -2.63 -7.17 -10.19
CA THR A 34 -3.32 -7.62 -8.97
C THR A 34 -4.81 -7.82 -9.17
N PHE A 35 -5.47 -6.91 -9.91
CA PHE A 35 -6.94 -6.84 -9.92
C PHE A 35 -7.57 -7.25 -11.25
N SER A 36 -6.88 -7.18 -12.39
CA SER A 36 -7.42 -7.57 -13.70
C SER A 36 -7.87 -9.03 -13.80
N PRO A 37 -7.29 -10.00 -13.08
CA PRO A 37 -7.81 -11.37 -13.11
C PRO A 37 -9.27 -11.51 -12.64
N ASP A 38 -9.73 -10.60 -11.78
CA ASP A 38 -11.06 -10.65 -11.15
C ASP A 38 -11.96 -9.48 -11.58
N ASN A 39 -11.47 -8.56 -12.41
CA ASN A 39 -12.20 -7.37 -12.83
C ASN A 39 -12.07 -7.15 -14.35
N PRO A 40 -13.16 -6.83 -15.05
CA PRO A 40 -13.13 -6.65 -16.50
C PRO A 40 -12.44 -5.33 -16.91
N PRO A 41 -11.86 -5.29 -18.14
CA PRO A 41 -11.12 -4.11 -18.61
C PRO A 41 -11.93 -2.80 -18.62
N GLU A 42 -13.23 -2.88 -18.88
CA GLU A 42 -14.15 -1.73 -18.89
C GLU A 42 -14.30 -1.05 -17.53
N VAL A 43 -14.00 -1.75 -16.44
CA VAL A 43 -13.96 -1.22 -15.06
C VAL A 43 -12.55 -0.77 -14.71
N MET A 44 -11.54 -1.60 -15.05
CA MET A 44 -10.15 -1.39 -14.69
C MET A 44 -9.51 -0.18 -15.39
N ILE A 45 -9.71 -0.06 -16.71
CA ILE A 45 -9.04 0.97 -17.51
C ILE A 45 -9.42 2.39 -17.07
N PRO A 46 -10.71 2.77 -16.97
CA PRO A 46 -11.09 4.11 -16.52
C PRO A 46 -10.54 4.45 -15.14
N TYR A 47 -10.62 3.51 -14.20
CA TYR A 47 -10.07 3.70 -12.86
C TYR A 47 -8.56 3.96 -12.88
N MET A 48 -7.80 3.12 -13.61
CA MET A 48 -6.35 3.27 -13.70
C MET A 48 -5.93 4.56 -14.43
N ASP A 49 -6.71 5.01 -15.42
CA ASP A 49 -6.45 6.24 -16.18
C ASP A 49 -6.63 7.49 -15.29
N GLU A 50 -7.45 7.41 -14.26
CA GLU A 50 -7.63 8.47 -13.27
C GLU A 50 -6.63 8.37 -12.11
N ALA A 51 -6.48 7.16 -11.53
CA ALA A 51 -5.75 6.96 -10.29
C ALA A 51 -4.22 7.02 -10.45
N PHE A 52 -3.68 6.63 -11.62
CA PHE A 52 -2.24 6.50 -11.84
C PHE A 52 -1.71 7.47 -12.92
N THR A 53 -2.07 8.74 -12.78
CA THR A 53 -1.49 9.82 -13.60
C THR A 53 -0.34 10.52 -12.87
N MET A 54 0.53 11.19 -13.62
CA MET A 54 1.59 12.03 -13.01
C MET A 54 0.99 13.12 -12.12
N GLU A 55 -0.10 13.75 -12.57
CA GLU A 55 -0.79 14.80 -11.83
C GLU A 55 -1.31 14.26 -10.49
N ARG A 56 -2.02 13.14 -10.52
CA ARG A 56 -2.61 12.52 -9.33
C ARG A 56 -1.55 12.08 -8.33
N ILE A 57 -0.53 11.34 -8.78
CA ILE A 57 0.53 10.84 -7.89
C ILE A 57 1.38 11.98 -7.35
N THR A 58 1.63 13.04 -8.13
CA THR A 58 2.33 14.22 -7.64
C THR A 58 1.52 14.95 -6.55
N ALA A 59 0.22 15.14 -6.76
CA ALA A 59 -0.65 15.73 -5.75
C ALA A 59 -0.67 14.90 -4.47
N GLU A 60 -0.79 13.59 -4.57
CA GLU A 60 -0.75 12.66 -3.44
C GLU A 60 0.61 12.67 -2.71
N TRP A 61 1.71 12.82 -3.43
CA TRP A 61 3.05 12.94 -2.84
C TRP A 61 3.25 14.26 -2.09
N GLN A 62 2.58 15.32 -2.54
CA GLN A 62 2.63 16.66 -1.92
C GLN A 62 1.63 16.83 -0.77
N GLU A 63 0.72 15.90 -0.55
CA GLU A 63 -0.23 15.99 0.56
C GLU A 63 0.51 16.07 1.91
N PRO A 64 0.08 16.92 2.84
CA PRO A 64 0.61 16.92 4.20
C PRO A 64 0.47 15.55 4.86
N LEU A 65 1.54 15.07 5.51
CA LEU A 65 1.60 13.76 6.17
C LEU A 65 1.41 12.57 5.22
N SER A 66 1.62 12.76 3.92
CA SER A 66 1.70 11.68 2.93
C SER A 66 3.16 11.32 2.67
N ILE A 67 3.45 10.04 2.64
CA ILE A 67 4.77 9.52 2.27
C ILE A 67 4.62 8.30 1.37
N PHE A 68 5.47 8.20 0.36
CA PHE A 68 5.66 6.99 -0.42
C PHE A 68 7.00 6.36 -0.04
N TRP A 69 6.97 5.14 0.47
CA TRP A 69 8.15 4.30 0.66
C TRP A 69 8.38 3.45 -0.58
N LEU A 70 9.59 3.48 -1.11
CA LEU A 70 10.00 2.68 -2.26
C LEU A 70 10.98 1.60 -1.81
N ALA A 71 10.78 0.38 -2.33
CA ALA A 71 11.67 -0.76 -2.11
C ALA A 71 12.32 -1.15 -3.44
N ARG A 72 13.67 -1.21 -3.47
CA ARG A 72 14.44 -1.64 -4.64
C ARG A 72 15.26 -2.88 -4.35
N ILE A 73 15.40 -3.71 -5.38
CA ILE A 73 16.29 -4.87 -5.43
C ILE A 73 17.13 -4.73 -6.70
N ASP A 74 18.44 -4.78 -6.57
CA ASP A 74 19.38 -4.62 -7.70
C ASP A 74 19.08 -3.37 -8.55
N GLY A 75 18.71 -2.27 -7.90
CA GLY A 75 18.36 -1.01 -8.55
C GLY A 75 16.98 -0.96 -9.22
N GLN A 76 16.25 -2.08 -9.28
CA GLN A 76 14.90 -2.14 -9.83
C GLN A 76 13.84 -1.89 -8.75
N LEU A 77 12.79 -1.14 -9.07
CA LEU A 77 11.66 -0.94 -8.17
C LEU A 77 10.93 -2.29 -7.99
N ALA A 78 10.88 -2.76 -6.76
CA ALA A 78 10.32 -4.06 -6.37
C ALA A 78 8.97 -3.93 -5.65
N GLY A 79 8.73 -2.78 -5.02
CA GLY A 79 7.49 -2.52 -4.32
C GLY A 79 7.40 -1.10 -3.81
N TYR A 80 6.22 -0.71 -3.36
CA TYR A 80 6.00 0.59 -2.71
C TYR A 80 4.87 0.52 -1.70
N ALA A 81 4.89 1.45 -0.75
CA ALA A 81 3.78 1.70 0.16
C ALA A 81 3.48 3.21 0.22
N ARG A 82 2.20 3.57 0.34
CA ARG A 82 1.76 4.93 0.63
C ARG A 82 1.09 4.97 1.98
N ILE A 83 1.59 5.85 2.85
CA ILE A 83 0.98 6.16 4.15
C ILE A 83 0.52 7.62 4.09
N ARG A 84 -0.66 7.90 4.64
CA ARG A 84 -1.23 9.24 4.66
C ARG A 84 -2.09 9.50 5.89
N ARG A 85 -2.39 10.76 6.16
CA ARG A 85 -3.48 11.16 7.05
C ARG A 85 -4.80 11.11 6.27
N ASN A 86 -5.82 10.48 6.83
CA ASN A 86 -7.17 10.48 6.27
C ASN A 86 -8.20 10.86 7.35
N PRO A 87 -8.62 12.14 7.43
CA PRO A 87 -9.48 12.64 8.50
C PRO A 87 -10.90 12.07 8.46
N GLU A 88 -11.32 11.42 7.38
CA GLU A 88 -12.64 10.77 7.30
C GLU A 88 -12.84 9.70 8.37
N MET A 89 -11.74 9.12 8.89
CA MET A 89 -11.77 8.10 9.92
C MET A 89 -11.71 8.64 11.35
N ASP A 90 -11.62 9.95 11.55
CA ASP A 90 -11.54 10.56 12.89
C ASP A 90 -12.73 10.20 13.80
N HIS A 91 -13.91 10.05 13.24
CA HIS A 91 -15.11 9.68 13.97
C HIS A 91 -15.07 8.23 14.52
N GLN A 92 -14.23 7.36 13.96
CA GLN A 92 -14.09 5.96 14.38
C GLN A 92 -12.79 5.68 15.14
N LEU A 93 -11.70 6.37 14.80
CA LEU A 93 -10.36 6.08 15.29
C LEU A 93 -9.77 7.20 16.17
N GLY A 94 -10.46 8.34 16.28
CA GLY A 94 -9.90 9.53 16.92
C GLY A 94 -8.90 10.25 16.02
N PRO A 95 -8.21 11.30 16.52
CA PRO A 95 -7.36 12.14 15.67
C PRO A 95 -5.95 11.56 15.39
N TYR A 96 -5.54 10.53 16.14
CA TYR A 96 -4.19 9.98 16.08
C TYR A 96 -4.14 8.66 15.31
N HIS A 97 -4.26 8.75 14.00
CA HIS A 97 -4.13 7.59 13.12
C HIS A 97 -3.55 7.96 11.77
N LEU A 98 -2.96 6.95 11.11
CA LEU A 98 -2.56 7.01 9.70
C LEU A 98 -3.19 5.86 8.92
N GLU A 99 -3.37 6.06 7.63
CA GLU A 99 -3.83 5.06 6.67
C GLU A 99 -2.62 4.51 5.89
N LEU A 100 -2.47 3.18 5.89
CA LEU A 100 -1.68 2.49 4.88
C LEU A 100 -2.55 2.33 3.63
N GLN A 101 -2.56 3.35 2.77
CA GLN A 101 -3.47 3.41 1.63
C GLN A 101 -3.09 2.42 0.53
N ARG A 102 -1.79 2.20 0.32
CA ARG A 102 -1.27 1.28 -0.71
C ARG A 102 -0.07 0.52 -0.17
N LEU A 103 -0.01 -0.78 -0.47
CA LEU A 103 1.15 -1.63 -0.31
C LEU A 103 1.15 -2.65 -1.44
N TYR A 104 2.04 -2.48 -2.41
CA TYR A 104 2.14 -3.35 -3.57
C TYR A 104 3.57 -3.80 -3.79
N VAL A 105 3.72 -5.07 -4.16
CA VAL A 105 4.99 -5.70 -4.49
C VAL A 105 4.85 -6.38 -5.84
N ASP A 106 5.78 -6.14 -6.73
CA ASP A 106 5.87 -6.83 -8.02
C ASP A 106 5.95 -8.34 -7.80
N SER A 107 5.14 -9.09 -8.55
CA SER A 107 5.00 -10.55 -8.42
C SER A 107 6.33 -11.30 -8.51
N ARG A 108 7.29 -10.78 -9.27
CA ARG A 108 8.66 -11.33 -9.39
C ARG A 108 9.41 -11.35 -8.06
N TRP A 109 9.06 -10.47 -7.14
CA TRP A 109 9.71 -10.32 -5.83
C TRP A 109 8.87 -10.83 -4.67
N HIS A 110 7.79 -11.56 -4.96
CA HIS A 110 7.03 -12.23 -3.90
C HIS A 110 7.90 -13.26 -3.17
N GLY A 111 7.80 -13.31 -1.85
CA GLY A 111 8.61 -14.23 -1.02
C GLY A 111 10.02 -13.73 -0.68
N HIS A 112 10.45 -12.56 -1.20
CA HIS A 112 11.76 -11.96 -0.92
C HIS A 112 11.76 -10.96 0.25
N GLY A 113 10.67 -10.90 1.03
CA GLY A 113 10.60 -10.07 2.23
C GLY A 113 10.25 -8.60 1.98
N VAL A 114 10.05 -8.17 0.73
CA VAL A 114 9.75 -6.77 0.36
C VAL A 114 8.53 -6.23 1.08
N SER A 115 7.41 -6.99 1.10
CA SER A 115 6.18 -6.58 1.79
C SER A 115 6.37 -6.42 3.30
N ASN A 116 7.19 -7.27 3.92
CA ASN A 116 7.49 -7.16 5.35
C ASN A 116 8.28 -5.89 5.65
N GLN A 117 9.31 -5.58 4.86
CA GLN A 117 10.11 -4.37 5.05
C GLN A 117 9.29 -3.09 4.82
N LEU A 118 8.39 -3.08 3.81
CA LEU A 118 7.46 -1.97 3.60
C LEU A 118 6.48 -1.82 4.77
N MET A 119 5.99 -2.91 5.35
CA MET A 119 5.13 -2.87 6.54
C MET A 119 5.89 -2.38 7.77
N GLU A 120 7.11 -2.83 7.99
CA GLU A 120 7.98 -2.33 9.06
C GLU A 120 8.20 -0.83 8.97
N ALA A 121 8.46 -0.32 7.74
CA ALA A 121 8.60 1.11 7.52
C ALA A 121 7.30 1.88 7.76
N ALA A 122 6.15 1.31 7.37
CA ALA A 122 4.84 1.92 7.62
C ALA A 122 4.54 2.02 9.12
N ILE A 123 4.79 0.95 9.89
CA ILE A 123 4.61 0.94 11.34
C ILE A 123 5.58 1.92 12.01
N ALA A 124 6.84 1.94 11.61
CA ALA A 124 7.83 2.88 12.14
C ALA A 124 7.47 4.34 11.83
N HIS A 125 6.96 4.62 10.63
CA HIS A 125 6.48 5.95 10.25
C HIS A 125 5.26 6.39 11.07
N ALA A 126 4.40 5.45 11.43
CA ALA A 126 3.20 5.70 12.24
C ALA A 126 3.49 5.77 13.75
N ALA A 127 4.76 5.75 14.18
CA ALA A 127 5.10 5.86 15.61
C ALA A 127 4.53 7.15 16.23
N GLY A 128 3.91 7.02 17.41
CA GLY A 128 3.23 8.13 18.06
C GLY A 128 1.77 8.32 17.66
N GLN A 129 1.26 7.53 16.72
CA GLN A 129 -0.18 7.39 16.45
C GLN A 129 -0.79 6.29 17.31
N ASP A 130 -2.09 6.31 17.51
CA ASP A 130 -2.82 5.23 18.19
C ASP A 130 -3.07 4.05 17.24
N TRP A 131 -3.32 4.35 15.96
CA TRP A 131 -3.72 3.37 14.98
C TRP A 131 -3.01 3.54 13.63
N LEU A 132 -2.65 2.40 13.04
CA LEU A 132 -2.44 2.26 11.61
C LEU A 132 -3.61 1.45 11.04
N TRP A 133 -4.30 1.97 10.04
CA TRP A 133 -5.45 1.30 9.44
C TRP A 133 -5.33 1.21 7.92
N LEU A 134 -6.14 0.35 7.31
CA LEU A 134 -6.17 0.14 5.87
C LEU A 134 -7.55 -0.36 5.41
N GLY A 135 -7.83 -0.16 4.12
CA GLY A 135 -8.86 -0.87 3.40
C GLY A 135 -8.24 -2.00 2.58
N VAL A 136 -8.87 -3.16 2.56
CA VAL A 136 -8.45 -4.29 1.73
C VAL A 136 -9.65 -4.95 1.09
N TRP A 137 -9.59 -5.17 -0.21
CA TRP A 137 -10.67 -5.83 -0.94
C TRP A 137 -11.03 -7.19 -0.33
N GLU A 138 -12.32 -7.42 -0.04
CA GLU A 138 -12.80 -8.65 0.64
C GLU A 138 -12.45 -9.94 -0.12
N LYS A 139 -12.28 -9.85 -1.44
CA LYS A 139 -11.89 -10.99 -2.30
C LYS A 139 -10.38 -11.15 -2.47
N ASN A 140 -9.56 -10.46 -1.66
CA ASN A 140 -8.11 -10.63 -1.64
C ASN A 140 -7.62 -11.37 -0.38
N PRO A 141 -7.87 -12.70 -0.27
CA PRO A 141 -7.54 -13.47 0.94
C PRO A 141 -6.03 -13.52 1.23
N ARG A 142 -5.20 -13.30 0.22
CA ARG A 142 -3.75 -13.26 0.40
C ARG A 142 -3.33 -12.02 1.17
N ALA A 143 -3.82 -10.85 0.79
CA ALA A 143 -3.54 -9.60 1.49
C ALA A 143 -4.15 -9.60 2.89
N ILE A 144 -5.39 -10.05 3.05
CA ILE A 144 -6.06 -10.17 4.36
C ILE A 144 -5.19 -10.99 5.32
N ARG A 145 -4.78 -12.20 4.93
CA ARG A 145 -3.90 -13.05 5.77
C ARG A 145 -2.53 -12.41 6.06
N PHE A 146 -2.01 -11.62 5.14
CA PHE A 146 -0.78 -10.87 5.37
C PHE A 146 -0.97 -9.84 6.49
N TYR A 147 -2.03 -9.04 6.44
CA TYR A 147 -2.32 -8.04 7.47
C TYR A 147 -2.68 -8.66 8.83
N GLU A 148 -3.44 -9.76 8.85
CA GLU A 148 -3.74 -10.52 10.08
C GLU A 148 -2.46 -11.00 10.78
N LYS A 149 -1.46 -11.48 10.03
CA LYS A 149 -0.15 -11.89 10.58
C LYS A 149 0.62 -10.73 11.23
N TRP A 150 0.36 -9.49 10.79
CA TRP A 150 0.92 -8.28 11.40
C TRP A 150 0.10 -7.79 12.59
N GLY A 151 -0.99 -8.46 12.93
CA GLY A 151 -1.85 -8.12 14.06
C GLY A 151 -2.96 -7.12 13.72
N PHE A 152 -3.21 -6.87 12.44
CA PHE A 152 -4.40 -6.11 12.04
C PHE A 152 -5.66 -6.92 12.32
N GLU A 153 -6.69 -6.26 12.81
CA GLU A 153 -8.02 -6.80 13.03
C GLU A 153 -9.04 -6.07 12.16
N THR A 154 -10.00 -6.80 11.60
CA THR A 154 -11.15 -6.21 10.90
C THR A 154 -12.07 -5.56 11.91
N PHE A 155 -12.44 -4.29 11.69
CA PHE A 155 -13.37 -3.57 12.56
C PHE A 155 -14.53 -2.93 11.82
N GLY A 156 -14.58 -3.06 10.50
CA GLY A 156 -15.67 -2.54 9.67
C GLY A 156 -15.51 -2.90 8.20
N THR A 157 -16.40 -2.34 7.41
CA THR A 157 -16.36 -2.40 5.95
C THR A 157 -16.66 -1.03 5.38
N HIS A 158 -16.14 -0.73 4.20
CA HIS A 158 -16.59 0.41 3.42
C HIS A 158 -16.75 0.04 1.95
N GLU A 159 -17.54 0.83 1.26
CA GLU A 159 -17.73 0.68 -0.16
C GLU A 159 -16.54 1.32 -0.90
N PHE A 160 -15.96 0.58 -1.82
CA PHE A 160 -14.94 1.07 -2.73
C PHE A 160 -15.51 1.11 -4.16
N LEU A 161 -15.41 2.28 -4.80
CA LEU A 161 -15.86 2.45 -6.18
C LEU A 161 -14.68 2.27 -7.14
N MET A 162 -14.78 1.27 -7.99
CA MET A 162 -13.89 1.11 -9.14
C MET A 162 -14.68 1.48 -10.40
N GLY A 163 -14.62 2.77 -10.79
CA GLY A 163 -15.55 3.31 -11.77
C GLY A 163 -16.99 3.27 -11.24
N GLU A 164 -17.88 2.59 -11.96
CA GLU A 164 -19.28 2.37 -11.53
C GLU A 164 -19.48 1.08 -10.73
N ASP A 165 -18.46 0.21 -10.65
CA ASP A 165 -18.53 -1.05 -9.91
C ASP A 165 -18.34 -0.81 -8.41
N ARG A 166 -19.33 -1.29 -7.64
CA ARG A 166 -19.32 -1.19 -6.17
C ARG A 166 -18.72 -2.44 -5.58
N GLN A 167 -17.59 -2.28 -4.93
CA GLN A 167 -16.90 -3.35 -4.24
C GLN A 167 -16.86 -3.10 -2.74
N THR A 168 -16.62 -4.14 -1.97
CA THR A 168 -16.52 -4.05 -0.52
C THR A 168 -15.06 -4.23 -0.11
N ASP A 169 -14.55 -3.27 0.65
CA ASP A 169 -13.29 -3.40 1.37
C ASP A 169 -13.56 -3.71 2.85
N LEU A 170 -12.80 -4.64 3.39
CA LEU A 170 -12.67 -4.78 4.83
C LEU A 170 -11.81 -3.64 5.35
N VAL A 171 -12.28 -2.98 6.40
CA VAL A 171 -11.48 -1.97 7.10
C VAL A 171 -10.78 -2.66 8.26
N MET A 172 -9.44 -2.66 8.20
CA MET A 172 -8.59 -3.31 9.20
C MET A 172 -7.73 -2.28 9.92
N ARG A 173 -7.44 -2.52 11.19
CA ARG A 173 -6.60 -1.63 12.01
C ARG A 173 -5.62 -2.41 12.87
N LEU A 174 -4.47 -1.79 13.12
CA LEU A 174 -3.45 -2.24 14.05
C LEU A 174 -3.30 -1.20 15.18
N ARG A 175 -3.42 -1.64 16.42
CA ARG A 175 -3.09 -0.81 17.59
C ARG A 175 -1.58 -0.63 17.67
N LEU A 176 -1.11 0.62 17.65
CA LEU A 176 0.30 0.92 17.81
C LEU A 176 0.63 1.02 19.31
N GLN A 177 1.79 0.48 19.69
CA GLN A 177 2.29 0.63 21.06
C GLN A 177 2.91 2.02 21.21
N GLN A 178 2.52 2.70 22.28
CA GLN A 178 3.12 3.98 22.67
C GLN A 178 4.52 3.75 23.27
#